data_72009b2b6023b264f60dc5e6ebd07370
#
_entry.id   72009b2b6023b264f60dc5e6ebd07370
#
_cell.length_a   1.000
_cell.length_b   1.000
_cell.length_c   1.000
_cell.angle_alpha   90.00
_cell.angle_beta   90.00
_cell.angle_gamma   90.00
#
_symmetry.space_group_name_H-M   'P 1'
#
loop_
_entity.id
_entity.type
_entity.pdbx_description
1 polymer ?
#
loop_
_entity_poly.entity_id
_entity_poly.type
_entity_poly.pdbx_seq_one_letter_code
_entity_poly.pdbx_strand_id
1 'polypeptide(L)'
;MEKRWNIQKTDAALSQSLQASLRIHPVICSILVSRGIHDYAAAKSFFRPSLDDLHDPWLMKDMQLAVDRITSAMQKGEKILVYGDYDVDGTTSVASMFQFLREQYAQIDFYIPHRYKEGYGISKQGIDFAHEHGFSLIISLDCGIKSVELIAYAKTLGIDFVVCDHHLPDAVLPPAVAILNPKQTDCAYPYKELCGCGVGFKLMTALAKTWQLAPETYLRYLDLVATAIAADIVPITGENRVLAFYGLKKVNENPSTGIRALMELAAVQKEMLLTNLVFVIAPRVNAAGRMDDAKKAVQLFIEQDYTQALAFAAMLHSDNTDRKEADANITEEALALIAADPQGANSYSTLVYQEHWHKGVVGIVASRLIETYYRPTIVLTRSGEIVAGSARSVPGFNLYEAIHACREHLLGYGGHFAAAGMTLLPEQVAPFKEKFETVVRSTILPAQRIPEIIIDAEIRFQDITPALYNIITQMEPFGPENMRPVFVARKVSDTGFSKIVKEQHLRFVVKQGKISFTGIGFNLAHLFPIMQSSEAFDLVFTLDLNEWNGEKQLQLKVIDLKKSA
;
A
#
# COMPACT_ATOMS: atom_id res chain seq x y z
N MET A 1 2.42 20.58 -15.24
CA MET A 1 2.07 19.50 -16.21
C MET A 1 0.55 19.45 -16.34
N GLU A 2 0.02 19.46 -17.55
CA GLU A 2 -1.41 19.33 -17.78
C GLU A 2 -1.89 17.92 -17.40
N LYS A 3 -3.06 17.82 -16.73
CA LYS A 3 -3.65 16.54 -16.31
C LYS A 3 -4.93 16.27 -17.11
N ARG A 4 -5.21 15.03 -17.44
CA ARG A 4 -6.47 14.62 -18.05
C ARG A 4 -7.49 14.35 -16.95
N TRP A 5 -8.69 14.93 -17.10
CA TRP A 5 -9.81 14.68 -16.20
C TRP A 5 -10.70 13.58 -16.77
N ASN A 6 -10.91 12.55 -15.99
CA ASN A 6 -11.76 11.42 -16.36
C ASN A 6 -12.92 11.33 -15.36
N ILE A 7 -14.10 11.78 -15.81
CA ILE A 7 -15.31 11.69 -14.98
C ILE A 7 -15.90 10.30 -15.16
N GLN A 8 -16.06 9.59 -14.04
CA GLN A 8 -16.62 8.25 -14.03
C GLN A 8 -18.06 8.26 -14.51
N LYS A 9 -18.37 7.36 -15.46
CA LYS A 9 -19.72 7.13 -15.92
C LYS A 9 -20.39 6.06 -15.05
N THR A 10 -21.57 6.35 -14.56
CA THR A 10 -22.32 5.45 -13.68
C THR A 10 -23.64 5.06 -14.31
N ASP A 11 -24.12 3.87 -14.04
CA ASP A 11 -25.46 3.45 -14.45
C ASP A 11 -26.52 4.28 -13.71
N ALA A 12 -27.26 5.11 -14.47
CA ALA A 12 -28.25 6.01 -13.92
C ALA A 12 -29.45 5.27 -13.31
N ALA A 13 -29.85 4.13 -13.88
CA ALA A 13 -30.98 3.35 -13.39
C ALA A 13 -30.64 2.69 -12.05
N LEU A 14 -29.44 2.08 -11.91
CA LEU A 14 -28.95 1.55 -10.65
C LEU A 14 -28.81 2.63 -9.59
N SER A 15 -28.26 3.81 -9.96
CA SER A 15 -28.11 4.95 -9.04
C SER A 15 -29.47 5.44 -8.50
N GLN A 16 -30.50 5.54 -9.37
CA GLN A 16 -31.85 5.92 -8.96
C GLN A 16 -32.53 4.87 -8.08
N SER A 17 -32.36 3.59 -8.41
CA SER A 17 -32.86 2.47 -7.58
C SER A 17 -32.25 2.51 -6.19
N LEU A 18 -30.93 2.68 -6.11
CA LEU A 18 -30.21 2.77 -4.85
C LEU A 18 -30.62 4.02 -4.05
N GLN A 19 -30.84 5.16 -4.72
CA GLN A 19 -31.34 6.38 -4.08
C GLN A 19 -32.74 6.19 -3.48
N ALA A 20 -33.63 5.52 -4.18
CA ALA A 20 -34.98 5.24 -3.68
C ALA A 20 -34.96 4.41 -2.41
N SER A 21 -34.03 3.46 -2.30
CA SER A 21 -33.89 2.58 -1.13
C SER A 21 -33.14 3.22 0.04
N LEU A 22 -32.04 3.96 -0.21
CA LEU A 22 -31.21 4.57 0.84
C LEU A 22 -31.69 5.96 1.27
N ARG A 23 -32.38 6.70 0.42
CA ARG A 23 -32.84 8.07 0.64
C ARG A 23 -31.72 9.05 1.01
N ILE A 24 -30.55 8.87 0.40
CA ILE A 24 -29.39 9.76 0.55
C ILE A 24 -29.15 10.56 -0.72
N HIS A 25 -28.16 11.46 -0.70
CA HIS A 25 -27.84 12.34 -1.82
C HIS A 25 -27.52 11.54 -3.10
N PRO A 26 -28.08 11.88 -4.28
CA PRO A 26 -27.90 11.14 -5.54
C PRO A 26 -26.44 10.91 -5.92
N VAL A 27 -25.59 11.92 -5.70
CA VAL A 27 -24.14 11.84 -5.95
C VAL A 27 -23.49 10.69 -5.19
N ILE A 28 -23.88 10.45 -3.93
CA ILE A 28 -23.35 9.33 -3.15
C ILE A 28 -23.80 7.99 -3.74
N CYS A 29 -25.05 7.89 -4.18
CA CYS A 29 -25.56 6.67 -4.83
C CYS A 29 -24.79 6.38 -6.13
N SER A 30 -24.48 7.39 -6.94
CA SER A 30 -23.65 7.22 -8.13
C SER A 30 -22.24 6.72 -7.77
N ILE A 31 -21.61 7.28 -6.73
CA ILE A 31 -20.29 6.84 -6.25
C ILE A 31 -20.34 5.40 -5.74
N LEU A 32 -21.37 5.02 -4.98
CA LEU A 32 -21.54 3.64 -4.52
C LEU A 32 -21.69 2.65 -5.67
N VAL A 33 -22.50 3.01 -6.68
CA VAL A 33 -22.70 2.16 -7.88
C VAL A 33 -21.40 2.01 -8.67
N SER A 34 -20.60 3.07 -8.83
CA SER A 34 -19.28 2.97 -9.49
C SER A 34 -18.29 2.08 -8.74
N ARG A 35 -18.53 1.85 -7.44
CA ARG A 35 -17.74 0.95 -6.57
C ARG A 35 -18.34 -0.46 -6.44
N GLY A 36 -19.29 -0.81 -7.31
CA GLY A 36 -19.93 -2.13 -7.30
C GLY A 36 -20.97 -2.36 -6.22
N ILE A 37 -21.43 -1.30 -5.54
CA ILE A 37 -22.45 -1.37 -4.49
C ILE A 37 -23.81 -1.01 -5.12
N HIS A 38 -24.62 -2.04 -5.43
CA HIS A 38 -25.78 -1.87 -6.29
C HIS A 38 -27.12 -1.96 -5.55
N ASP A 39 -27.16 -2.46 -4.33
CA ASP A 39 -28.37 -2.69 -3.55
C ASP A 39 -28.24 -2.27 -2.08
N TYR A 40 -29.38 -2.32 -1.38
CA TYR A 40 -29.47 -1.94 0.03
C TYR A 40 -28.61 -2.81 0.95
N ALA A 41 -28.54 -4.13 0.71
CA ALA A 41 -27.78 -5.04 1.57
C ALA A 41 -26.28 -4.77 1.46
N ALA A 42 -25.76 -4.64 0.25
CA ALA A 42 -24.37 -4.27 -0.01
C ALA A 42 -24.03 -2.88 0.59
N ALA A 43 -24.93 -1.89 0.43
CA ALA A 43 -24.74 -0.57 1.01
C ALA A 43 -24.76 -0.61 2.55
N LYS A 44 -25.62 -1.42 3.15
CA LYS A 44 -25.67 -1.60 4.61
C LYS A 44 -24.34 -2.16 5.13
N SER A 45 -23.83 -3.25 4.56
CA SER A 45 -22.53 -3.83 4.95
C SER A 45 -21.40 -2.84 4.71
N PHE A 46 -21.43 -2.06 3.64
CA PHE A 46 -20.43 -1.04 3.36
C PHE A 46 -20.40 0.08 4.42
N PHE A 47 -21.57 0.62 4.81
CA PHE A 47 -21.65 1.71 5.81
C PHE A 47 -21.61 1.21 7.25
N ARG A 48 -21.86 -0.05 7.49
CA ARG A 48 -21.94 -0.69 8.81
C ARG A 48 -21.19 -2.03 8.80
N PRO A 49 -19.86 -2.01 8.61
CA PRO A 49 -19.09 -3.25 8.63
C PRO A 49 -19.28 -4.02 9.92
N SER A 50 -19.45 -5.34 9.82
CA SER A 50 -19.55 -6.26 10.96
C SER A 50 -18.48 -7.33 10.85
N LEU A 51 -17.96 -7.81 11.99
CA LEU A 51 -17.08 -8.99 12.01
C LEU A 51 -17.81 -10.25 11.52
N ASP A 52 -19.14 -10.27 11.58
CA ASP A 52 -19.96 -11.34 11.03
C ASP A 52 -19.97 -11.36 9.48
N ASP A 53 -19.54 -10.26 8.82
CA ASP A 53 -19.38 -10.20 7.37
C ASP A 53 -18.08 -10.91 6.91
N LEU A 54 -17.21 -11.34 7.82
CA LEU A 54 -16.01 -12.09 7.49
C LEU A 54 -16.38 -13.53 7.07
N HIS A 55 -15.82 -13.97 5.94
CA HIS A 55 -16.04 -15.32 5.44
C HIS A 55 -15.47 -16.37 6.38
N ASP A 56 -16.08 -17.55 6.40
CA ASP A 56 -15.57 -18.68 7.17
C ASP A 56 -14.19 -19.09 6.66
N PRO A 57 -13.16 -19.16 7.54
CA PRO A 57 -11.82 -19.54 7.14
C PRO A 57 -11.73 -20.92 6.48
N TRP A 58 -12.66 -21.83 6.79
CA TRP A 58 -12.71 -23.17 6.21
C TRP A 58 -13.04 -23.20 4.71
N LEU A 59 -13.51 -22.10 4.12
CA LEU A 59 -13.70 -21.96 2.68
C LEU A 59 -12.36 -21.81 1.93
N MET A 60 -11.27 -21.49 2.63
CA MET A 60 -9.95 -21.37 2.01
C MET A 60 -9.39 -22.78 1.78
N LYS A 61 -8.97 -23.04 0.54
CA LYS A 61 -8.34 -24.31 0.17
C LYS A 61 -7.18 -24.63 1.13
N ASP A 62 -7.04 -25.90 1.45
CA ASP A 62 -6.00 -26.47 2.33
C ASP A 62 -6.05 -26.01 3.81
N MET A 63 -7.05 -25.23 4.22
CA MET A 63 -7.15 -24.75 5.61
C MET A 63 -7.16 -25.90 6.62
N GLN A 64 -7.90 -26.97 6.34
CA GLN A 64 -7.93 -28.14 7.21
C GLN A 64 -6.56 -28.82 7.31
N LEU A 65 -5.85 -28.98 6.17
CA LEU A 65 -4.50 -29.56 6.15
C LEU A 65 -3.50 -28.72 6.96
N ALA A 66 -3.59 -27.38 6.86
CA ALA A 66 -2.75 -26.46 7.63
C ALA A 66 -3.00 -26.61 9.14
N VAL A 67 -4.27 -26.58 9.55
CA VAL A 67 -4.69 -26.72 10.96
C VAL A 67 -4.25 -28.08 11.53
N ASP A 68 -4.46 -29.17 10.79
CA ASP A 68 -4.10 -30.51 11.22
C ASP A 68 -2.57 -30.66 11.35
N ARG A 69 -1.80 -30.12 10.40
CA ARG A 69 -0.33 -30.18 10.45
C ARG A 69 0.25 -29.41 11.63
N ILE A 70 -0.25 -28.20 11.89
CA ILE A 70 0.19 -27.36 13.01
C ILE A 70 -0.19 -28.04 14.33
N THR A 71 -1.43 -28.51 14.47
CA THR A 71 -1.89 -29.18 15.68
C THR A 71 -1.10 -30.47 15.96
N SER A 72 -0.81 -31.26 14.91
CA SER A 72 0.03 -32.46 15.02
C SER A 72 1.46 -32.12 15.45
N ALA A 73 2.06 -31.04 14.92
CA ALA A 73 3.38 -30.60 15.31
C ALA A 73 3.44 -30.27 16.80
N MET A 74 2.46 -29.51 17.30
CA MET A 74 2.37 -29.16 18.73
C MET A 74 2.20 -30.41 19.63
N GLN A 75 1.35 -31.34 19.22
CA GLN A 75 1.12 -32.60 19.98
C GLN A 75 2.35 -33.50 20.03
N LYS A 76 3.17 -33.49 18.99
CA LYS A 76 4.41 -34.28 18.90
C LYS A 76 5.63 -33.58 19.51
N GLY A 77 5.50 -32.34 19.97
CA GLY A 77 6.60 -31.57 20.49
C GLY A 77 7.60 -31.09 19.41
N GLU A 78 7.15 -30.95 18.15
CA GLU A 78 7.98 -30.48 17.05
C GLU A 78 8.26 -28.97 17.16
N LYS A 79 9.47 -28.53 16.76
CA LYS A 79 9.76 -27.09 16.69
C LYS A 79 9.14 -26.46 15.44
N ILE A 80 8.47 -25.32 15.62
CA ILE A 80 7.79 -24.58 14.57
C ILE A 80 8.48 -23.24 14.35
N LEU A 81 8.81 -22.90 13.10
CA LEU A 81 9.37 -21.61 12.72
C LEU A 81 8.31 -20.79 11.99
N VAL A 82 8.01 -19.59 12.49
CA VAL A 82 7.19 -18.60 11.81
C VAL A 82 8.10 -17.76 10.92
N TYR A 83 7.92 -17.84 9.63
CA TYR A 83 8.77 -17.20 8.61
C TYR A 83 7.97 -16.13 7.87
N GLY A 84 8.52 -14.95 7.61
CA GLY A 84 7.85 -13.93 6.79
C GLY A 84 8.83 -13.04 6.06
N ASP A 85 8.30 -12.18 5.17
CA ASP A 85 9.11 -11.20 4.49
C ASP A 85 9.46 -10.00 5.39
N TYR A 86 10.37 -9.15 4.91
CA TYR A 86 10.96 -8.03 5.67
C TYR A 86 10.16 -6.72 5.60
N ASP A 87 9.07 -6.65 4.88
CA ASP A 87 8.23 -5.45 4.80
C ASP A 87 7.16 -5.40 5.92
N VAL A 88 6.23 -4.45 5.83
CA VAL A 88 5.22 -4.28 6.87
C VAL A 88 4.25 -5.46 6.92
N ASP A 89 3.80 -5.96 5.76
CA ASP A 89 2.86 -7.07 5.70
C ASP A 89 3.52 -8.34 6.27
N GLY A 90 4.73 -8.68 5.83
CA GLY A 90 5.49 -9.82 6.36
C GLY A 90 5.79 -9.70 7.86
N THR A 91 6.30 -8.55 8.34
CA THR A 91 6.67 -8.38 9.75
C THR A 91 5.49 -8.36 10.71
N THR A 92 4.35 -7.75 10.32
CA THR A 92 3.11 -7.78 11.13
C THR A 92 2.46 -9.15 11.12
N SER A 93 2.53 -9.86 9.99
CA SER A 93 2.08 -11.26 9.87
C SER A 93 2.84 -12.17 10.83
N VAL A 94 4.18 -12.08 10.82
CA VAL A 94 5.04 -12.87 11.71
C VAL A 94 4.78 -12.52 13.17
N ALA A 95 4.70 -11.22 13.50
CA ALA A 95 4.48 -10.79 14.87
C ALA A 95 3.14 -11.31 15.43
N SER A 96 2.07 -11.21 14.65
CA SER A 96 0.74 -11.68 15.08
C SER A 96 0.68 -13.21 15.21
N MET A 97 1.16 -13.96 14.21
CA MET A 97 1.16 -15.41 14.23
C MET A 97 2.08 -15.97 15.33
N PHE A 98 3.29 -15.41 15.47
CA PHE A 98 4.24 -15.82 16.50
C PHE A 98 3.65 -15.64 17.91
N GLN A 99 3.08 -14.47 18.22
CA GLN A 99 2.47 -14.21 19.53
C GLN A 99 1.29 -15.14 19.77
N PHE A 100 0.40 -15.29 18.78
CA PHE A 100 -0.78 -16.16 18.88
C PHE A 100 -0.37 -17.62 19.19
N LEU A 101 0.61 -18.17 18.47
CA LEU A 101 1.08 -19.53 18.69
C LEU A 101 1.90 -19.67 19.98
N ARG A 102 2.73 -18.67 20.32
CA ARG A 102 3.60 -18.69 21.49
C ARG A 102 2.84 -18.80 22.81
N GLU A 103 1.62 -18.27 22.86
CA GLU A 103 0.73 -18.44 24.02
C GLU A 103 0.22 -19.86 24.20
N GLN A 104 0.15 -20.62 23.12
CA GLN A 104 -0.36 -21.99 23.12
C GLN A 104 0.79 -23.02 23.12
N TYR A 105 1.99 -22.64 22.68
CA TYR A 105 3.09 -23.57 22.44
C TYR A 105 4.46 -22.93 22.62
N ALA A 106 5.32 -23.59 23.41
CA ALA A 106 6.61 -23.01 23.79
C ALA A 106 7.72 -23.20 22.72
N GLN A 107 7.66 -24.28 21.91
CA GLN A 107 8.73 -24.60 20.95
C GLN A 107 8.51 -23.90 19.60
N ILE A 108 8.51 -22.57 19.63
CA ILE A 108 8.29 -21.73 18.47
C ILE A 108 9.30 -20.58 18.44
N ASP A 109 9.77 -20.25 17.26
CA ASP A 109 10.59 -19.08 17.01
C ASP A 109 10.20 -18.44 15.67
N PHE A 110 10.82 -17.32 15.31
CA PHE A 110 10.54 -16.63 14.06
C PHE A 110 11.80 -16.32 13.26
N TYR A 111 11.65 -16.14 11.96
CA TYR A 111 12.70 -15.78 11.04
C TYR A 111 12.25 -14.72 10.04
N ILE A 112 13.08 -13.69 9.83
CA ILE A 112 12.92 -12.69 8.78
C ILE A 112 14.20 -12.70 7.93
N PRO A 113 14.12 -12.87 6.61
CA PRO A 113 15.28 -12.87 5.73
C PRO A 113 15.88 -11.45 5.64
N HIS A 114 17.21 -11.40 5.55
CA HIS A 114 17.90 -10.14 5.37
C HIS A 114 17.82 -9.68 3.91
N ARG A 115 17.16 -8.56 3.68
CA ARG A 115 16.86 -8.00 2.35
C ARG A 115 17.99 -8.04 1.32
N TYR A 116 19.23 -7.75 1.74
CA TYR A 116 20.39 -7.62 0.84
C TYR A 116 21.25 -8.86 0.74
N LYS A 117 21.22 -9.74 1.72
CA LYS A 117 22.01 -10.97 1.76
C LYS A 117 21.23 -12.16 1.22
N GLU A 118 19.94 -12.19 1.45
CA GLU A 118 19.06 -13.33 1.18
C GLU A 118 18.03 -13.02 0.07
N GLY A 119 17.61 -11.77 -0.08
CA GLY A 119 16.60 -11.35 -1.04
C GLY A 119 15.19 -11.35 -0.46
N TYR A 120 14.20 -11.40 -1.34
CA TYR A 120 12.77 -11.39 -1.02
C TYR A 120 12.25 -12.82 -0.82
N GLY A 121 11.42 -13.01 0.20
CA GLY A 121 10.68 -14.24 0.44
C GLY A 121 11.53 -15.37 1.03
N ILE A 122 11.20 -16.62 0.69
CA ILE A 122 11.91 -17.79 1.22
C ILE A 122 13.35 -17.78 0.72
N SER A 123 14.31 -18.00 1.64
CA SER A 123 15.73 -18.08 1.34
C SER A 123 16.32 -19.46 1.69
N LYS A 124 17.39 -19.85 1.01
CA LYS A 124 18.13 -21.06 1.34
C LYS A 124 18.70 -20.97 2.75
N GLN A 125 19.25 -19.80 3.12
CA GLN A 125 19.81 -19.55 4.45
C GLN A 125 18.76 -19.72 5.56
N GLY A 126 17.53 -19.26 5.33
CA GLY A 126 16.44 -19.44 6.29
C GLY A 126 16.02 -20.91 6.46
N ILE A 127 16.07 -21.70 5.37
CA ILE A 127 15.83 -23.15 5.43
C ILE A 127 16.97 -23.88 6.13
N ASP A 128 18.22 -23.55 5.81
CA ASP A 128 19.40 -24.12 6.46
C ASP A 128 19.39 -23.80 7.97
N PHE A 129 19.05 -22.55 8.34
CA PHE A 129 18.83 -22.15 9.74
C PHE A 129 17.77 -23.03 10.43
N ALA A 130 16.63 -23.26 9.78
CA ALA A 130 15.57 -24.10 10.33
C ALA A 130 16.07 -25.54 10.56
N HIS A 131 16.80 -26.11 9.61
CA HIS A 131 17.37 -27.45 9.73
C HIS A 131 18.39 -27.55 10.85
N GLU A 132 19.35 -26.63 10.93
CA GLU A 132 20.41 -26.61 11.94
C GLU A 132 19.87 -26.48 13.38
N HIS A 133 18.72 -25.78 13.54
CA HIS A 133 18.08 -25.58 14.84
C HIS A 133 16.98 -26.60 15.14
N GLY A 134 16.77 -27.59 14.26
CA GLY A 134 15.86 -28.72 14.47
C GLY A 134 14.38 -28.34 14.33
N PHE A 135 14.05 -27.34 13.53
CA PHE A 135 12.67 -27.04 13.13
C PHE A 135 12.20 -28.05 12.08
N SER A 136 11.01 -28.61 12.25
CA SER A 136 10.40 -29.55 11.31
C SER A 136 9.19 -29.00 10.57
N LEU A 137 8.71 -27.82 10.97
CA LEU A 137 7.61 -27.12 10.33
C LEU A 137 7.94 -25.62 10.20
N ILE A 138 7.78 -25.09 8.99
CA ILE A 138 7.82 -23.65 8.71
C ILE A 138 6.41 -23.19 8.32
N ILE A 139 5.90 -22.15 8.99
CA ILE A 139 4.70 -21.42 8.59
C ILE A 139 5.19 -20.14 7.92
N SER A 140 5.13 -20.08 6.59
CA SER A 140 5.52 -18.89 5.84
C SER A 140 4.32 -17.96 5.67
N LEU A 141 4.57 -16.67 5.86
CA LEU A 141 3.57 -15.61 5.84
C LEU A 141 4.00 -14.53 4.85
N ASP A 142 3.08 -14.10 3.99
CA ASP A 142 3.31 -13.09 2.95
C ASP A 142 4.41 -13.48 1.94
N CYS A 143 4.71 -14.76 1.83
CA CYS A 143 5.70 -15.29 0.88
C CYS A 143 5.56 -16.80 0.73
N GLY A 144 6.17 -17.33 -0.33
CA GLY A 144 6.35 -18.77 -0.50
C GLY A 144 5.61 -19.38 -1.69
N ILE A 145 4.56 -18.75 -2.21
CA ILE A 145 3.74 -19.34 -3.31
C ILE A 145 4.56 -19.61 -4.59
N LYS A 146 5.64 -18.85 -4.81
CA LYS A 146 6.55 -19.01 -5.97
C LYS A 146 7.83 -19.77 -5.64
N SER A 147 8.02 -20.21 -4.40
CA SER A 147 9.27 -20.80 -3.92
C SER A 147 9.33 -22.33 -4.13
N VAL A 148 9.05 -22.80 -5.36
CA VAL A 148 8.91 -24.22 -5.69
C VAL A 148 10.17 -25.01 -5.34
N GLU A 149 11.33 -24.57 -5.83
CA GLU A 149 12.61 -25.28 -5.63
C GLU A 149 13.07 -25.24 -4.17
N LEU A 150 12.89 -24.10 -3.50
CA LEU A 150 13.32 -23.94 -2.11
C LEU A 150 12.45 -24.76 -1.15
N ILE A 151 11.13 -24.84 -1.36
CA ILE A 151 10.27 -25.68 -0.54
C ILE A 151 10.51 -27.17 -0.84
N ALA A 152 10.82 -27.52 -2.10
CA ALA A 152 11.27 -28.86 -2.43
C ALA A 152 12.60 -29.23 -1.72
N TYR A 153 13.54 -28.28 -1.67
CA TYR A 153 14.79 -28.44 -0.91
C TYR A 153 14.52 -28.65 0.59
N ALA A 154 13.67 -27.84 1.22
CA ALA A 154 13.29 -27.98 2.62
C ALA A 154 12.71 -29.39 2.91
N LYS A 155 11.88 -29.90 2.00
CA LYS A 155 11.31 -31.26 2.11
C LYS A 155 12.38 -32.34 2.12
N THR A 156 13.50 -32.19 1.37
CA THR A 156 14.63 -33.14 1.43
C THR A 156 15.35 -33.15 2.80
N LEU A 157 15.21 -32.04 3.56
CA LEU A 157 15.75 -31.90 4.91
C LEU A 157 14.74 -32.32 6.01
N GLY A 158 13.56 -32.83 5.64
CA GLY A 158 12.52 -33.23 6.57
C GLY A 158 11.74 -32.05 7.18
N ILE A 159 11.74 -30.89 6.53
CA ILE A 159 11.01 -29.70 6.95
C ILE A 159 9.76 -29.52 6.08
N ASP A 160 8.61 -29.52 6.71
CA ASP A 160 7.32 -29.24 6.08
C ASP A 160 7.05 -27.72 6.02
N PHE A 161 6.25 -27.32 5.03
CA PHE A 161 5.78 -25.95 4.88
C PHE A 161 4.25 -25.86 4.94
N VAL A 162 3.75 -24.85 5.65
CA VAL A 162 2.41 -24.28 5.50
C VAL A 162 2.60 -22.88 4.93
N VAL A 163 2.16 -22.66 3.71
CA VAL A 163 2.31 -21.38 3.00
C VAL A 163 1.05 -20.55 3.19
N CYS A 164 1.18 -19.34 3.75
CA CYS A 164 0.12 -18.33 3.85
C CYS A 164 0.54 -17.12 3.01
N ASP A 165 0.02 -17.02 1.80
CA ASP A 165 0.46 -16.03 0.83
C ASP A 165 -0.74 -15.46 0.06
N HIS A 166 -0.59 -14.28 -0.52
CA HIS A 166 -1.62 -13.60 -1.31
C HIS A 166 -1.15 -13.19 -2.72
N HIS A 167 0.12 -13.42 -3.03
CA HIS A 167 0.67 -13.17 -4.35
C HIS A 167 0.05 -14.09 -5.40
N LEU A 168 0.06 -13.64 -6.66
CA LEU A 168 -0.44 -14.46 -7.77
C LEU A 168 0.40 -15.73 -7.91
N PRO A 169 -0.23 -16.92 -7.86
CA PRO A 169 0.45 -18.19 -8.09
C PRO A 169 0.98 -18.29 -9.51
N ASP A 170 2.11 -18.98 -9.69
CA ASP A 170 2.57 -19.46 -10.98
C ASP A 170 1.87 -20.78 -11.36
N ALA A 171 2.10 -21.28 -12.58
CA ALA A 171 1.50 -22.51 -13.06
C ALA A 171 1.89 -23.76 -12.23
N VAL A 172 3.07 -23.73 -11.59
CA VAL A 172 3.57 -24.80 -10.72
C VAL A 172 3.57 -24.27 -9.29
N LEU A 173 2.87 -24.98 -8.41
CA LEU A 173 2.81 -24.67 -6.99
C LEU A 173 3.94 -25.36 -6.21
N PRO A 174 4.41 -24.77 -5.09
CA PRO A 174 5.41 -25.38 -4.24
C PRO A 174 4.88 -26.65 -3.56
N PRO A 175 5.74 -27.68 -3.32
CA PRO A 175 5.33 -28.95 -2.70
C PRO A 175 5.16 -28.83 -1.17
N ALA A 176 4.41 -27.82 -0.73
CA ALA A 176 4.05 -27.60 0.67
C ALA A 176 2.97 -28.58 1.14
N VAL A 177 2.83 -28.79 2.46
CA VAL A 177 1.75 -29.60 3.04
C VAL A 177 0.40 -28.91 2.86
N ALA A 178 0.38 -27.59 2.98
CA ALA A 178 -0.82 -26.79 2.76
C ALA A 178 -0.44 -25.43 2.16
N ILE A 179 -1.29 -24.92 1.27
CA ILE A 179 -1.13 -23.61 0.63
C ILE A 179 -2.42 -22.80 0.84
N LEU A 180 -2.35 -21.86 1.76
CA LEU A 180 -3.42 -20.89 2.02
C LEU A 180 -3.17 -19.66 1.15
N ASN A 181 -3.82 -19.62 0.01
CA ASN A 181 -3.78 -18.48 -0.90
C ASN A 181 -5.12 -18.38 -1.63
N PRO A 182 -5.90 -17.32 -1.42
CA PRO A 182 -7.23 -17.16 -2.01
C PRO A 182 -7.18 -17.04 -3.54
N LYS A 183 -6.03 -16.66 -4.14
CA LYS A 183 -5.84 -16.47 -5.58
C LYS A 183 -5.51 -17.76 -6.34
N GLN A 184 -5.41 -18.91 -5.68
CA GLN A 184 -5.36 -20.20 -6.38
C GLN A 184 -6.61 -20.39 -7.23
N THR A 185 -6.46 -20.90 -8.45
CA THR A 185 -7.56 -21.06 -9.42
C THR A 185 -8.69 -21.96 -8.93
N ASP A 186 -8.38 -22.93 -8.09
CA ASP A 186 -9.30 -23.91 -7.51
C ASP A 186 -9.67 -23.61 -6.04
N CYS A 187 -9.33 -22.44 -5.53
CA CYS A 187 -9.72 -22.01 -4.19
C CYS A 187 -11.12 -21.37 -4.22
N ALA A 188 -12.05 -21.93 -3.45
CA ALA A 188 -13.43 -21.45 -3.36
C ALA A 188 -13.61 -20.24 -2.43
N TYR A 189 -12.53 -19.73 -1.81
CA TYR A 189 -12.62 -18.59 -0.89
C TYR A 189 -13.17 -17.36 -1.62
N PRO A 190 -14.25 -16.72 -1.11
CA PRO A 190 -14.98 -15.71 -1.90
C PRO A 190 -14.17 -14.42 -2.15
N TYR A 191 -13.35 -13.99 -1.19
CA TYR A 191 -12.58 -12.74 -1.29
C TYR A 191 -11.12 -13.02 -1.65
N LYS A 192 -10.65 -12.48 -2.78
CA LYS A 192 -9.34 -12.79 -3.36
C LYS A 192 -8.22 -11.84 -2.95
N GLU A 193 -8.55 -10.68 -2.39
CA GLU A 193 -7.64 -9.55 -2.20
C GLU A 193 -7.19 -9.36 -0.74
N LEU A 194 -7.21 -10.42 0.08
CA LEU A 194 -6.56 -10.36 1.40
C LEU A 194 -5.07 -10.03 1.24
N CYS A 195 -4.49 -9.25 2.16
CA CYS A 195 -3.04 -9.15 2.31
C CYS A 195 -2.47 -10.39 3.00
N GLY A 196 -1.15 -10.55 3.03
CA GLY A 196 -0.49 -11.72 3.66
C GLY A 196 -0.86 -11.87 5.14
N CYS A 197 -0.88 -10.76 5.89
CA CYS A 197 -1.34 -10.74 7.29
C CYS A 197 -2.83 -11.13 7.41
N GLY A 198 -3.66 -10.75 6.44
CA GLY A 198 -5.07 -11.15 6.37
C GLY A 198 -5.22 -12.65 6.18
N VAL A 199 -4.42 -13.28 5.33
CA VAL A 199 -4.38 -14.74 5.17
C VAL A 199 -3.93 -15.42 6.46
N GLY A 200 -2.86 -14.93 7.09
CA GLY A 200 -2.41 -15.40 8.41
C GLY A 200 -3.48 -15.26 9.48
N PHE A 201 -4.23 -14.15 9.49
CA PHE A 201 -5.36 -13.93 10.40
C PHE A 201 -6.48 -14.97 10.21
N LYS A 202 -6.75 -15.39 8.97
CA LYS A 202 -7.71 -16.48 8.71
C LYS A 202 -7.21 -17.82 9.27
N LEU A 203 -5.92 -18.12 9.17
CA LEU A 203 -5.33 -19.31 9.81
C LEU A 203 -5.45 -19.23 11.32
N MET A 204 -5.13 -18.10 11.97
CA MET A 204 -5.32 -17.92 13.41
C MET A 204 -6.78 -18.12 13.82
N THR A 205 -7.72 -17.63 13.03
CA THR A 205 -9.17 -17.81 13.27
C THR A 205 -9.55 -19.29 13.22
N ALA A 206 -9.06 -20.06 12.23
CA ALA A 206 -9.33 -21.50 12.11
C ALA A 206 -8.73 -22.30 13.26
N LEU A 207 -7.47 -22.00 13.63
CA LEU A 207 -6.80 -22.60 14.78
C LEU A 207 -7.54 -22.31 16.08
N ALA A 208 -7.94 -21.06 16.32
CA ALA A 208 -8.69 -20.67 17.51
C ALA A 208 -10.04 -21.40 17.60
N LYS A 209 -10.78 -21.53 16.49
CA LYS A 209 -12.03 -22.32 16.43
C LYS A 209 -11.76 -23.79 16.77
N THR A 210 -10.71 -24.39 16.20
CA THR A 210 -10.34 -25.80 16.44
C THR A 210 -9.95 -26.04 17.90
N TRP A 211 -9.17 -25.13 18.48
CA TRP A 211 -8.71 -25.24 19.87
C TRP A 211 -9.70 -24.68 20.90
N GLN A 212 -10.89 -24.28 20.45
CA GLN A 212 -11.96 -23.69 21.28
C GLN A 212 -11.50 -22.48 22.09
N LEU A 213 -10.65 -21.65 21.50
CA LEU A 213 -10.20 -20.40 22.09
C LEU A 213 -11.23 -19.28 21.89
N ALA A 214 -11.25 -18.34 22.83
CA ALA A 214 -12.09 -17.15 22.73
C ALA A 214 -11.67 -16.25 21.55
N PRO A 215 -12.63 -15.57 20.87
CA PRO A 215 -12.32 -14.71 19.73
C PRO A 215 -11.28 -13.61 20.01
N GLU A 216 -11.22 -13.12 21.23
CA GLU A 216 -10.26 -12.11 21.68
C GLU A 216 -8.81 -12.54 21.48
N THR A 217 -8.53 -13.84 21.47
CA THR A 217 -7.17 -14.39 21.29
C THR A 217 -6.57 -14.06 19.92
N TYR A 218 -7.39 -13.88 18.90
CA TYR A 218 -6.95 -13.48 17.55
C TYR A 218 -7.42 -12.06 17.17
N LEU A 219 -8.57 -11.58 17.65
CA LEU A 219 -9.07 -10.23 17.34
C LEU A 219 -8.15 -9.13 17.89
N ARG A 220 -7.39 -9.40 18.91
CA ARG A 220 -6.43 -8.44 19.49
C ARG A 220 -5.28 -8.06 18.54
N TYR A 221 -5.09 -8.75 17.41
CA TYR A 221 -4.10 -8.43 16.39
C TYR A 221 -4.66 -7.60 15.21
N LEU A 222 -5.92 -7.16 15.29
CA LEU A 222 -6.56 -6.41 14.20
C LEU A 222 -5.86 -5.09 13.88
N ASP A 223 -5.19 -4.44 14.83
CA ASP A 223 -4.38 -3.25 14.58
C ASP A 223 -3.15 -3.54 13.71
N LEU A 224 -2.50 -4.71 13.89
CA LEU A 224 -1.43 -5.18 13.01
C LEU A 224 -1.96 -5.53 11.63
N VAL A 225 -3.10 -6.21 11.56
CA VAL A 225 -3.77 -6.54 10.28
C VAL A 225 -4.14 -5.27 9.50
N ALA A 226 -4.71 -4.25 10.17
CA ALA A 226 -5.01 -2.97 9.51
C ALA A 226 -3.74 -2.23 9.04
N THR A 227 -2.64 -2.36 9.80
CA THR A 227 -1.35 -1.79 9.41
C THR A 227 -0.79 -2.48 8.18
N ALA A 228 -0.91 -3.80 8.09
CA ALA A 228 -0.56 -4.59 6.90
C ALA A 228 -1.39 -4.18 5.68
N ILE A 229 -2.72 -4.19 5.80
CA ILE A 229 -3.67 -3.77 4.74
C ILE A 229 -3.32 -2.39 4.19
N ALA A 230 -3.00 -1.45 5.10
CA ALA A 230 -2.63 -0.09 4.72
C ALA A 230 -1.30 -0.04 3.97
N ALA A 231 -0.29 -0.79 4.42
CA ALA A 231 1.06 -0.75 3.89
C ALA A 231 1.22 -1.47 2.56
N ASP A 232 0.52 -2.57 2.38
CA ASP A 232 0.54 -3.38 1.16
C ASP A 232 -0.38 -2.82 0.06
N ILE A 233 -1.14 -1.77 0.37
CA ILE A 233 -1.98 -1.02 -0.59
C ILE A 233 -3.04 -1.93 -1.26
N VAL A 234 -3.51 -2.95 -0.55
CA VAL A 234 -4.58 -3.83 -1.04
C VAL A 234 -5.95 -3.12 -1.08
N PRO A 235 -6.90 -3.57 -1.91
CA PRO A 235 -8.24 -2.98 -2.01
C PRO A 235 -8.97 -2.88 -0.65
N ILE A 236 -9.56 -1.72 -0.37
CA ILE A 236 -10.38 -1.47 0.84
C ILE A 236 -11.84 -1.82 0.53
N THR A 237 -12.03 -3.06 0.12
CA THR A 237 -13.33 -3.66 -0.19
C THR A 237 -13.51 -4.96 0.60
N GLY A 238 -14.70 -5.55 0.59
CA GLY A 238 -14.97 -6.85 1.21
C GLY A 238 -14.36 -7.00 2.60
N GLU A 239 -13.65 -8.10 2.84
CA GLU A 239 -13.06 -8.39 4.15
C GLU A 239 -11.96 -7.41 4.56
N ASN A 240 -11.14 -6.91 3.61
CA ASN A 240 -10.11 -5.90 3.95
C ASN A 240 -10.74 -4.65 4.54
N ARG A 241 -11.93 -4.23 4.05
CA ARG A 241 -12.66 -3.11 4.62
C ARG A 241 -13.11 -3.39 6.06
N VAL A 242 -13.65 -4.58 6.33
CA VAL A 242 -14.07 -5.00 7.68
C VAL A 242 -12.88 -5.02 8.62
N LEU A 243 -11.79 -5.70 8.22
CA LEU A 243 -10.56 -5.82 9.01
C LEU A 243 -9.91 -4.46 9.27
N ALA A 244 -9.84 -3.59 8.25
CA ALA A 244 -9.30 -2.23 8.39
C ALA A 244 -10.19 -1.35 9.30
N PHE A 245 -11.51 -1.46 9.21
CA PHE A 245 -12.44 -0.70 10.07
C PHE A 245 -12.25 -1.05 11.56
N TYR A 246 -12.29 -2.33 11.91
CA TYR A 246 -12.09 -2.77 13.29
C TYR A 246 -10.66 -2.62 13.76
N GLY A 247 -9.68 -2.80 12.87
CA GLY A 247 -8.29 -2.58 13.18
C GLY A 247 -7.97 -1.10 13.47
N LEU A 248 -8.52 -0.15 12.69
CA LEU A 248 -8.40 1.28 12.98
C LEU A 248 -9.10 1.67 14.29
N LYS A 249 -10.27 1.09 14.55
CA LYS A 249 -10.93 1.28 15.85
C LYS A 249 -10.01 0.85 16.98
N LYS A 250 -9.37 -0.32 16.87
CA LYS A 250 -8.41 -0.81 17.85
C LYS A 250 -7.17 0.09 17.96
N VAL A 251 -6.61 0.57 16.84
CA VAL A 251 -5.48 1.54 16.84
C VAL A 251 -5.82 2.79 17.64
N ASN A 252 -7.05 3.27 17.55
CA ASN A 252 -7.48 4.51 18.21
C ASN A 252 -7.92 4.32 19.66
N GLU A 253 -8.52 3.17 20.00
CA GLU A 253 -9.08 2.93 21.34
C GLU A 253 -8.10 2.18 22.26
N ASN A 254 -7.42 1.13 21.75
CA ASN A 254 -6.54 0.27 22.52
C ASN A 254 -5.47 -0.37 21.63
N PRO A 255 -4.51 0.40 21.10
CA PRO A 255 -3.44 -0.09 20.26
C PRO A 255 -2.54 -1.07 21.01
N SER A 256 -1.95 -2.02 20.26
CA SER A 256 -0.86 -2.86 20.78
C SER A 256 0.33 -2.00 21.22
N THR A 257 1.14 -2.54 22.12
CA THR A 257 2.29 -1.85 22.72
C THR A 257 3.21 -1.24 21.66
N GLY A 258 3.53 -1.99 20.61
CA GLY A 258 4.39 -1.51 19.50
C GLY A 258 3.75 -0.40 18.67
N ILE A 259 2.47 -0.50 18.31
CA ILE A 259 1.75 0.56 17.59
C ILE A 259 1.67 1.83 18.43
N ARG A 260 1.36 1.70 19.73
CA ARG A 260 1.32 2.83 20.66
C ARG A 260 2.68 3.54 20.75
N ALA A 261 3.78 2.79 20.84
CA ALA A 261 5.12 3.36 20.89
C ALA A 261 5.48 4.12 19.59
N LEU A 262 5.12 3.60 18.42
CA LEU A 262 5.30 4.29 17.14
C LEU A 262 4.46 5.58 17.03
N MET A 263 3.22 5.55 17.51
CA MET A 263 2.34 6.74 17.53
C MET A 263 2.92 7.85 18.42
N GLU A 264 3.45 7.51 19.59
CA GLU A 264 4.09 8.46 20.50
C GLU A 264 5.31 9.12 19.86
N LEU A 265 6.25 8.34 19.29
CA LEU A 265 7.43 8.88 18.61
C LEU A 265 7.09 9.67 17.33
N ALA A 266 5.96 9.38 16.72
CA ALA A 266 5.45 10.14 15.60
C ALA A 266 4.69 11.40 16.01
N ALA A 267 4.56 11.67 17.31
CA ALA A 267 3.81 12.79 17.90
C ALA A 267 2.36 12.86 17.37
N VAL A 268 1.69 11.71 17.26
CA VAL A 268 0.31 11.63 16.81
C VAL A 268 -0.62 12.17 17.89
N GLN A 269 -1.34 13.25 17.57
CA GLN A 269 -2.24 13.93 18.52
C GLN A 269 -3.73 13.81 18.14
N LYS A 270 -4.00 13.26 16.95
CA LYS A 270 -5.36 13.13 16.42
C LYS A 270 -5.68 11.66 16.15
N GLU A 271 -6.95 11.39 15.97
CA GLU A 271 -7.41 10.07 15.51
C GLU A 271 -6.66 9.61 14.25
N MET A 272 -6.18 8.38 14.28
CA MET A 272 -5.49 7.76 13.16
C MET A 272 -6.50 7.33 12.10
N LEU A 273 -6.23 7.74 10.87
CA LEU A 273 -6.89 7.24 9.68
C LEU A 273 -6.01 6.17 9.01
N LEU A 274 -6.58 5.41 8.06
CA LEU A 274 -5.80 4.42 7.30
C LEU A 274 -4.59 5.06 6.59
N THR A 275 -4.76 6.26 6.05
CA THR A 275 -3.67 7.05 5.46
C THR A 275 -2.54 7.38 6.44
N ASN A 276 -2.83 7.50 7.74
CA ASN A 276 -1.79 7.69 8.74
C ASN A 276 -0.98 6.41 8.96
N LEU A 277 -1.61 5.23 8.89
CA LEU A 277 -0.87 3.97 8.91
C LEU A 277 0.10 3.87 7.72
N VAL A 278 -0.36 4.27 6.51
CA VAL A 278 0.47 4.29 5.28
C VAL A 278 1.64 5.27 5.39
N PHE A 279 1.42 6.49 5.89
CA PHE A 279 2.43 7.57 5.80
C PHE A 279 3.17 7.83 7.10
N VAL A 280 2.68 7.34 8.24
CA VAL A 280 3.29 7.55 9.56
C VAL A 280 3.89 6.24 10.11
N ILE A 281 3.14 5.16 10.17
CA ILE A 281 3.58 3.90 10.78
C ILE A 281 4.41 3.08 9.79
N ALA A 282 3.85 2.74 8.63
CA ALA A 282 4.48 1.86 7.65
C ALA A 282 5.90 2.31 7.21
N PRO A 283 6.19 3.62 6.98
CA PRO A 283 7.54 4.03 6.59
C PRO A 283 8.60 3.78 7.67
N ARG A 284 8.24 3.82 8.96
CA ARG A 284 9.15 3.51 10.07
C ARG A 284 9.47 2.02 10.11
N VAL A 285 8.45 1.19 9.98
CA VAL A 285 8.60 -0.27 9.93
C VAL A 285 9.43 -0.69 8.71
N ASN A 286 9.09 -0.20 7.53
CA ASN A 286 9.81 -0.50 6.28
C ASN A 286 11.26 0.02 6.27
N ALA A 287 11.58 1.05 7.05
CA ALA A 287 12.94 1.58 7.14
C ALA A 287 13.91 0.56 7.76
N ALA A 288 13.49 -0.23 8.73
CA ALA A 288 14.30 -1.28 9.32
C ALA A 288 14.89 -2.23 8.26
N GLY A 289 14.04 -2.81 7.39
CA GLY A 289 14.49 -3.71 6.32
C GLY A 289 15.26 -3.02 5.18
N ARG A 290 15.26 -1.68 5.11
CA ARG A 290 16.01 -0.90 4.10
C ARG A 290 17.37 -0.44 4.60
N MET A 291 17.47 -0.11 5.87
CA MET A 291 18.67 0.49 6.47
C MET A 291 19.46 -0.51 7.28
N ASP A 292 18.80 -1.53 7.89
CA ASP A 292 19.44 -2.51 8.76
C ASP A 292 18.71 -3.87 8.73
N ASP A 293 18.08 -4.29 9.82
CA ASP A 293 17.44 -5.61 10.01
C ASP A 293 15.95 -5.47 10.36
N ALA A 294 15.11 -6.07 9.55
CA ALA A 294 13.66 -6.07 9.75
C ALA A 294 13.19 -6.84 11.00
N LYS A 295 14.04 -7.67 11.61
CA LYS A 295 13.76 -8.31 12.91
C LYS A 295 13.38 -7.31 13.98
N LYS A 296 13.95 -6.10 13.96
CA LYS A 296 13.61 -5.02 14.89
C LYS A 296 12.11 -4.67 14.87
N ALA A 297 11.48 -4.73 13.70
CA ALA A 297 10.05 -4.48 13.57
C ALA A 297 9.21 -5.58 14.24
N VAL A 298 9.58 -6.86 14.03
CA VAL A 298 8.91 -7.95 14.72
C VAL A 298 9.12 -7.83 16.22
N GLN A 299 10.35 -7.57 16.67
CA GLN A 299 10.66 -7.38 18.11
C GLN A 299 9.82 -6.27 18.73
N LEU A 300 9.65 -5.14 18.04
CA LEU A 300 8.75 -4.07 18.49
C LEU A 300 7.31 -4.56 18.69
N PHE A 301 6.78 -5.28 17.70
CA PHE A 301 5.38 -5.69 17.73
C PHE A 301 5.06 -6.81 18.72
N ILE A 302 6.05 -7.66 19.05
CA ILE A 302 5.88 -8.72 20.06
C ILE A 302 6.18 -8.27 21.48
N GLU A 303 6.80 -7.09 21.66
CA GLU A 303 7.20 -6.58 22.97
C GLU A 303 5.98 -6.15 23.80
N GLN A 304 5.91 -6.59 25.05
CA GLN A 304 4.84 -6.27 25.99
C GLN A 304 5.24 -5.16 26.98
N ASP A 305 6.53 -5.04 27.30
CA ASP A 305 7.04 -3.94 28.12
C ASP A 305 7.10 -2.65 27.28
N TYR A 306 6.37 -1.64 27.72
CA TYR A 306 6.25 -0.38 26.98
C TYR A 306 7.57 0.39 26.87
N THR A 307 8.44 0.29 27.89
CA THR A 307 9.74 0.97 27.88
C THR A 307 10.66 0.34 26.83
N GLN A 308 10.64 -0.99 26.72
CA GLN A 308 11.39 -1.71 25.70
C GLN A 308 10.82 -1.45 24.30
N ALA A 309 9.50 -1.42 24.17
CA ALA A 309 8.84 -1.08 22.90
C ALA A 309 9.20 0.33 22.43
N LEU A 310 9.29 1.32 23.33
CA LEU A 310 9.76 2.67 22.99
C LEU A 310 11.21 2.66 22.50
N ALA A 311 12.08 1.82 23.08
CA ALA A 311 13.45 1.69 22.60
C ALA A 311 13.52 1.12 21.18
N PHE A 312 12.77 0.06 20.87
CA PHE A 312 12.66 -0.47 19.49
C PHE A 312 12.06 0.55 18.54
N ALA A 313 10.98 1.23 18.95
CA ALA A 313 10.34 2.25 18.12
C ALA A 313 11.30 3.43 17.83
N ALA A 314 12.17 3.80 18.78
CA ALA A 314 13.19 4.83 18.57
C ALA A 314 14.22 4.41 17.53
N MET A 315 14.64 3.13 17.51
CA MET A 315 15.51 2.61 16.46
C MET A 315 14.86 2.74 15.07
N LEU A 316 13.60 2.30 14.94
CA LEU A 316 12.85 2.40 13.68
C LEU A 316 12.62 3.86 13.25
N HIS A 317 12.46 4.77 14.20
CA HIS A 317 12.33 6.19 13.92
C HIS A 317 13.65 6.78 13.39
N SER A 318 14.79 6.40 13.98
CA SER A 318 16.13 6.77 13.49
C SER A 318 16.36 6.24 12.08
N ASP A 319 16.17 4.94 11.85
CA ASP A 319 16.31 4.31 10.53
C ASP A 319 15.44 5.03 9.47
N ASN A 320 14.22 5.44 9.84
CA ASN A 320 13.34 6.20 8.94
C ASN A 320 13.82 7.63 8.70
N THR A 321 14.49 8.26 9.65
CA THR A 321 15.09 9.59 9.48
C THR A 321 16.25 9.52 8.50
N ASP A 322 17.18 8.58 8.69
CA ASP A 322 18.31 8.34 7.81
C ASP A 322 17.86 8.00 6.39
N ARG A 323 16.83 7.15 6.28
CA ARG A 323 16.19 6.84 5.00
C ARG A 323 15.61 8.08 4.31
N LYS A 324 14.95 9.00 5.06
CA LYS A 324 14.39 10.24 4.51
C LYS A 324 15.47 11.20 4.02
N GLU A 325 16.55 11.32 4.76
CA GLU A 325 17.69 12.16 4.37
C GLU A 325 18.35 11.63 3.10
N ALA A 326 18.63 10.32 3.06
CA ALA A 326 19.17 9.68 1.85
C ALA A 326 18.23 9.84 0.65
N ASP A 327 16.92 9.66 0.82
CA ASP A 327 15.90 9.84 -0.20
C ASP A 327 15.86 11.28 -0.73
N ALA A 328 15.91 12.29 0.15
CA ALA A 328 15.90 13.69 -0.24
C ALA A 328 17.16 14.07 -1.04
N ASN A 329 18.34 13.70 -0.52
CA ASN A 329 19.62 14.02 -1.15
C ASN A 329 19.77 13.35 -2.53
N ILE A 330 19.43 12.06 -2.63
CA ILE A 330 19.49 11.32 -3.90
C ILE A 330 18.47 11.87 -4.89
N THR A 331 17.28 12.26 -4.43
CA THR A 331 16.25 12.84 -5.32
C THR A 331 16.71 14.19 -5.88
N GLU A 332 17.28 15.05 -5.04
CA GLU A 332 17.81 16.36 -5.48
C GLU A 332 18.93 16.18 -6.52
N GLU A 333 19.91 15.32 -6.23
CA GLU A 333 21.00 15.01 -7.16
C GLU A 333 20.48 14.40 -8.48
N ALA A 334 19.53 13.46 -8.42
CA ALA A 334 18.94 12.85 -9.60
C ALA A 334 18.17 13.88 -10.46
N LEU A 335 17.43 14.81 -9.84
CA LEU A 335 16.75 15.89 -10.55
C LEU A 335 17.76 16.83 -11.23
N ALA A 336 18.88 17.15 -10.57
CA ALA A 336 19.95 17.96 -11.16
C ALA A 336 20.61 17.26 -12.37
N LEU A 337 20.86 15.95 -12.30
CA LEU A 337 21.36 15.15 -13.42
C LEU A 337 20.40 15.15 -14.61
N ILE A 338 19.10 15.00 -14.37
CA ILE A 338 18.09 15.01 -15.43
C ILE A 338 17.99 16.41 -16.08
N ALA A 339 18.05 17.46 -15.27
CA ALA A 339 17.99 18.84 -15.77
C ALA A 339 19.24 19.24 -16.59
N ALA A 340 20.39 18.66 -16.26
CA ALA A 340 21.64 18.87 -17.00
C ALA A 340 21.74 18.05 -18.30
N ASP A 341 20.90 17.04 -18.50
CA ASP A 341 20.88 16.23 -19.71
C ASP A 341 20.19 17.00 -20.86
N PRO A 342 20.89 17.35 -21.95
CA PRO A 342 20.29 18.10 -23.07
C PRO A 342 19.10 17.40 -23.72
N GLN A 343 19.04 16.07 -23.63
CA GLN A 343 17.93 15.28 -24.14
C GLN A 343 16.84 15.05 -23.08
N GLY A 344 17.11 15.41 -21.82
CA GLY A 344 16.26 15.12 -20.68
C GLY A 344 14.82 15.59 -20.82
N ALA A 345 14.59 16.78 -21.39
CA ALA A 345 13.23 17.32 -21.60
C ALA A 345 12.39 16.54 -22.63
N ASN A 346 13.04 15.92 -23.64
CA ASN A 346 12.37 15.21 -24.73
C ASN A 346 12.40 13.68 -24.60
N SER A 347 12.95 13.15 -23.51
CA SER A 347 13.03 11.71 -23.26
C SER A 347 11.68 11.12 -22.91
N TYR A 348 11.46 9.88 -23.31
CA TYR A 348 10.26 9.08 -23.00
C TYR A 348 10.44 8.25 -21.74
N SER A 349 11.67 8.08 -21.28
CA SER A 349 12.02 7.40 -20.04
C SER A 349 13.01 8.23 -19.22
N THR A 350 13.22 7.86 -17.97
CA THR A 350 14.29 8.37 -17.11
C THR A 350 15.17 7.21 -16.68
N LEU A 351 16.48 7.30 -16.91
CA LEU A 351 17.45 6.42 -16.30
C LEU A 351 18.60 7.25 -15.75
N VAL A 352 18.81 7.16 -14.44
CA VAL A 352 19.89 7.85 -13.72
C VAL A 352 20.73 6.85 -12.93
N TYR A 353 22.05 7.11 -12.83
CA TYR A 353 23.01 6.27 -12.16
C TYR A 353 24.05 7.10 -11.41
N GLN A 354 24.30 6.71 -10.16
CA GLN A 354 25.46 7.14 -9.39
C GLN A 354 25.93 5.99 -8.48
N GLU A 355 27.25 5.87 -8.33
CA GLU A 355 27.85 4.76 -7.60
C GLU A 355 27.59 4.80 -6.09
N HIS A 356 27.48 6.00 -5.53
CA HIS A 356 27.39 6.23 -4.08
C HIS A 356 25.97 6.23 -3.52
N TRP A 357 24.94 6.11 -4.36
CA TRP A 357 23.56 6.13 -3.88
C TRP A 357 23.21 4.89 -3.06
N HIS A 358 22.40 5.08 -2.04
CA HIS A 358 22.01 3.99 -1.16
C HIS A 358 21.00 3.05 -1.84
N LYS A 359 21.36 1.76 -2.01
CA LYS A 359 20.57 0.74 -2.70
C LYS A 359 19.13 0.59 -2.15
N GLY A 360 18.93 0.76 -0.83
CA GLY A 360 17.61 0.64 -0.19
C GLY A 360 16.63 1.74 -0.52
N VAL A 361 17.09 2.84 -1.12
CA VAL A 361 16.32 4.06 -1.34
C VAL A 361 16.01 4.31 -2.82
N VAL A 362 16.80 3.78 -3.74
CA VAL A 362 16.65 4.04 -5.20
C VAL A 362 15.24 3.77 -5.74
N GLY A 363 14.51 2.81 -5.18
CA GLY A 363 13.12 2.55 -5.58
C GLY A 363 12.13 3.64 -5.12
N ILE A 364 12.41 4.31 -4.01
CA ILE A 364 11.61 5.46 -3.53
C ILE A 364 11.91 6.67 -4.43
N VAL A 365 13.19 6.91 -4.70
CA VAL A 365 13.64 7.98 -5.61
C VAL A 365 13.01 7.81 -7.00
N ALA A 366 12.98 6.59 -7.55
CA ALA A 366 12.30 6.33 -8.83
C ALA A 366 10.82 6.76 -8.81
N SER A 367 10.10 6.50 -7.72
CA SER A 367 8.71 6.96 -7.57
C SER A 367 8.59 8.49 -7.53
N ARG A 368 9.50 9.18 -6.81
CA ARG A 368 9.51 10.65 -6.73
C ARG A 368 9.83 11.32 -8.07
N LEU A 369 10.75 10.74 -8.84
CA LEU A 369 11.09 11.26 -10.16
C LEU A 369 9.91 11.17 -11.13
N ILE A 370 9.05 10.15 -11.01
CA ILE A 370 7.80 10.04 -11.78
C ILE A 370 6.84 11.18 -11.46
N GLU A 371 6.74 11.62 -10.20
CA GLU A 371 5.89 12.75 -9.83
C GLU A 371 6.28 14.03 -10.57
N THR A 372 7.58 14.19 -10.89
CA THR A 372 8.10 15.37 -11.61
C THR A 372 8.03 15.22 -13.13
N TYR A 373 8.46 14.07 -13.68
CA TYR A 373 8.63 13.88 -15.12
C TYR A 373 7.57 12.98 -15.78
N TYR A 374 6.75 12.28 -15.00
CA TYR A 374 5.66 11.39 -15.41
C TYR A 374 6.00 10.48 -16.59
N ARG A 375 7.02 9.67 -16.43
CA ARG A 375 7.48 8.68 -17.42
C ARG A 375 8.14 7.49 -16.71
N PRO A 376 8.24 6.30 -17.36
CA PRO A 376 8.92 5.14 -16.80
C PRO A 376 10.33 5.51 -16.35
N THR A 377 10.68 5.16 -15.11
CA THR A 377 11.90 5.65 -14.45
C THR A 377 12.67 4.50 -13.83
N ILE A 378 13.99 4.49 -14.09
CA ILE A 378 14.98 3.57 -13.51
C ILE A 378 16.01 4.38 -12.74
N VAL A 379 16.30 3.95 -11.52
CA VAL A 379 17.38 4.51 -10.69
C VAL A 379 18.36 3.40 -10.35
N LEU A 380 19.60 3.57 -10.72
CA LEU A 380 20.69 2.60 -10.59
C LEU A 380 21.73 3.08 -9.58
N THR A 381 22.37 2.14 -8.89
CA THR A 381 23.50 2.40 -8.00
C THR A 381 24.47 1.24 -7.97
N ARG A 382 25.71 1.45 -7.47
CA ARG A 382 26.68 0.38 -7.32
C ARG A 382 26.34 -0.53 -6.14
N SER A 383 26.57 -1.82 -6.32
CA SER A 383 26.37 -2.86 -5.28
C SER A 383 27.51 -3.88 -5.39
N GLY A 384 28.63 -3.60 -4.75
CA GLY A 384 29.88 -4.37 -4.93
C GLY A 384 30.42 -4.22 -6.35
N GLU A 385 30.64 -5.33 -7.04
CA GLU A 385 31.18 -5.36 -8.41
C GLU A 385 30.11 -5.13 -9.49
N ILE A 386 28.83 -5.15 -9.12
CA ILE A 386 27.71 -4.98 -10.06
C ILE A 386 26.93 -3.69 -9.78
N VAL A 387 26.09 -3.32 -10.72
CA VAL A 387 25.10 -2.26 -10.58
C VAL A 387 23.74 -2.91 -10.26
N ALA A 388 23.05 -2.36 -9.28
CA ALA A 388 21.68 -2.75 -8.94
C ALA A 388 20.74 -1.55 -9.10
N GLY A 389 19.49 -1.81 -9.45
CA GLY A 389 18.53 -0.75 -9.64
C GLY A 389 17.10 -1.13 -9.37
N SER A 390 16.28 -0.10 -9.31
CA SER A 390 14.84 -0.22 -9.18
C SER A 390 14.15 0.66 -10.21
N ALA A 391 13.11 0.10 -10.81
CA ALA A 391 12.29 0.76 -11.81
C ALA A 391 10.87 0.97 -11.31
N ARG A 392 10.24 2.04 -11.77
CA ARG A 392 8.83 2.36 -11.54
C ARG A 392 8.19 2.80 -12.84
N SER A 393 6.90 2.52 -13.00
CA SER A 393 6.13 2.84 -14.20
C SER A 393 5.08 3.92 -13.97
N VAL A 394 4.62 4.51 -15.07
CA VAL A 394 3.39 5.29 -15.09
C VAL A 394 2.18 4.35 -15.31
N PRO A 395 0.96 4.73 -14.88
CA PRO A 395 -0.24 3.93 -15.07
C PRO A 395 -0.44 3.47 -16.52
N GLY A 396 -0.75 2.19 -16.68
CA GLY A 396 -1.04 1.59 -17.99
C GLY A 396 0.18 1.16 -18.81
N PHE A 397 1.42 1.49 -18.44
CA PHE A 397 2.63 1.07 -19.16
C PHE A 397 3.25 -0.18 -18.51
N ASN A 398 3.42 -1.26 -19.29
CA ASN A 398 4.03 -2.50 -18.83
C ASN A 398 5.56 -2.37 -18.74
N LEU A 399 6.04 -2.05 -17.55
CA LEU A 399 7.46 -1.88 -17.27
C LEU A 399 8.25 -3.20 -17.38
N TYR A 400 7.64 -4.31 -16.96
CA TYR A 400 8.29 -5.61 -17.00
C TYR A 400 8.65 -6.02 -18.44
N GLU A 401 7.73 -5.88 -19.38
CA GLU A 401 7.98 -6.16 -20.80
C GLU A 401 9.05 -5.24 -21.40
N ALA A 402 9.06 -3.97 -21.02
CA ALA A 402 10.08 -3.03 -21.48
C ALA A 402 11.48 -3.41 -20.97
N ILE A 403 11.60 -3.85 -19.73
CA ILE A 403 12.87 -4.35 -19.15
C ILE A 403 13.24 -5.69 -19.79
N HIS A 404 12.28 -6.59 -19.99
CA HIS A 404 12.51 -7.87 -20.68
C HIS A 404 13.06 -7.69 -22.11
N ALA A 405 12.59 -6.67 -22.81
CA ALA A 405 13.12 -6.32 -24.13
C ALA A 405 14.57 -5.79 -24.12
N CYS A 406 15.11 -5.49 -22.94
CA CYS A 406 16.49 -5.05 -22.73
C CYS A 406 17.35 -6.09 -22.00
N ARG A 407 16.89 -7.34 -21.87
CA ARG A 407 17.51 -8.39 -21.04
C ARG A 407 18.94 -8.74 -21.40
N GLU A 408 19.37 -8.50 -22.64
CA GLU A 408 20.75 -8.72 -23.12
C GLU A 408 21.79 -7.88 -22.37
N HIS A 409 21.37 -6.78 -21.73
CA HIS A 409 22.22 -5.91 -20.93
C HIS A 409 22.17 -6.21 -19.44
N LEU A 410 21.36 -7.18 -19.01
CA LEU A 410 21.08 -7.45 -17.60
C LEU A 410 21.67 -8.79 -17.15
N LEU A 411 22.22 -8.84 -15.94
CA LEU A 411 22.59 -10.08 -15.25
C LEU A 411 21.35 -10.79 -14.69
N GLY A 412 20.37 -10.01 -14.22
CA GLY A 412 19.12 -10.50 -13.69
C GLY A 412 18.10 -9.38 -13.55
N TYR A 413 16.83 -9.72 -13.65
CA TYR A 413 15.73 -8.79 -13.45
C TYR A 413 14.50 -9.57 -12.97
N GLY A 414 13.61 -8.86 -12.27
CA GLY A 414 12.35 -9.38 -11.78
C GLY A 414 11.40 -8.28 -11.38
N GLY A 415 10.13 -8.58 -11.32
CA GLY A 415 9.11 -7.59 -10.95
C GLY A 415 7.77 -7.85 -11.60
N HIS A 416 6.97 -6.81 -11.68
CA HIS A 416 5.60 -6.81 -12.17
C HIS A 416 5.36 -5.63 -13.11
N PHE A 417 4.13 -5.47 -13.55
CA PHE A 417 3.68 -4.43 -14.47
C PHE A 417 4.18 -3.01 -14.11
N ALA A 418 4.13 -2.62 -12.84
CA ALA A 418 4.39 -1.24 -12.38
C ALA A 418 5.76 -1.03 -11.72
N ALA A 419 6.45 -2.08 -11.30
CA ALA A 419 7.70 -2.00 -10.58
C ALA A 419 8.60 -3.21 -10.87
N ALA A 420 9.91 -2.97 -11.00
CA ALA A 420 10.89 -4.04 -11.21
C ALA A 420 12.22 -3.72 -10.53
N GLY A 421 12.97 -4.77 -10.22
CA GLY A 421 14.37 -4.71 -9.81
C GLY A 421 15.26 -5.30 -10.89
N MET A 422 16.52 -4.87 -10.97
CA MET A 422 17.48 -5.39 -11.93
C MET A 422 18.91 -5.30 -11.42
N THR A 423 19.75 -6.13 -12.04
CA THR A 423 21.22 -6.09 -11.87
C THR A 423 21.89 -6.15 -13.23
N LEU A 424 23.02 -5.44 -13.36
CA LEU A 424 23.81 -5.37 -14.60
C LEU A 424 25.27 -5.07 -14.29
N LEU A 425 26.14 -5.25 -15.29
CA LEU A 425 27.53 -4.84 -15.20
C LEU A 425 27.66 -3.33 -15.39
N PRO A 426 28.66 -2.65 -14.77
CA PRO A 426 28.84 -1.20 -14.89
C PRO A 426 28.96 -0.71 -16.34
N GLU A 427 29.66 -1.44 -17.19
CA GLU A 427 29.83 -1.14 -18.63
C GLU A 427 28.54 -1.26 -19.44
N GLN A 428 27.52 -1.94 -18.90
CA GLN A 428 26.21 -2.08 -19.55
C GLN A 428 25.24 -0.94 -19.23
N VAL A 429 25.57 -0.04 -18.32
CA VAL A 429 24.68 1.05 -17.91
C VAL A 429 24.31 1.95 -19.10
N ALA A 430 25.29 2.40 -19.89
CA ALA A 430 25.05 3.28 -21.03
C ALA A 430 24.28 2.56 -22.17
N PRO A 431 24.68 1.36 -22.64
CA PRO A 431 23.90 0.62 -23.63
C PRO A 431 22.46 0.32 -23.18
N PHE A 432 22.28 -0.05 -21.91
CA PHE A 432 20.97 -0.28 -21.33
C PHE A 432 20.10 0.98 -21.34
N LYS A 433 20.65 2.16 -20.98
CA LYS A 433 19.94 3.44 -21.04
C LYS A 433 19.41 3.75 -22.43
N GLU A 434 20.25 3.61 -23.45
CA GLU A 434 19.88 3.87 -24.85
C GLU A 434 18.81 2.89 -25.35
N LYS A 435 18.97 1.60 -25.06
CA LYS A 435 18.01 0.58 -25.43
C LYS A 435 16.66 0.78 -24.75
N PHE A 436 16.68 1.03 -23.44
CA PHE A 436 15.45 1.26 -22.66
C PHE A 436 14.67 2.49 -23.17
N GLU A 437 15.36 3.61 -23.45
CA GLU A 437 14.72 4.81 -24.05
C GLU A 437 14.09 4.46 -25.41
N THR A 438 14.77 3.68 -26.24
CA THR A 438 14.26 3.26 -27.56
C THR A 438 13.02 2.38 -27.43
N VAL A 439 13.03 1.42 -26.50
CA VAL A 439 11.89 0.54 -26.23
C VAL A 439 10.71 1.33 -25.70
N VAL A 440 10.91 2.19 -24.69
CA VAL A 440 9.82 3.00 -24.14
C VAL A 440 9.24 3.92 -25.21
N ARG A 441 10.08 4.62 -25.98
CA ARG A 441 9.63 5.53 -27.05
C ARG A 441 8.76 4.84 -28.10
N SER A 442 9.06 3.59 -28.42
CA SER A 442 8.31 2.81 -29.42
C SER A 442 7.04 2.15 -28.88
N THR A 443 6.89 2.02 -27.56
CA THR A 443 5.80 1.22 -26.96
C THR A 443 4.84 2.02 -26.10
N ILE A 444 5.27 3.17 -25.53
CA ILE A 444 4.41 4.00 -24.68
C ILE A 444 3.34 4.74 -25.50
N LEU A 445 2.12 4.66 -25.06
CA LEU A 445 1.01 5.37 -25.72
C LEU A 445 0.96 6.84 -25.29
N PRO A 446 0.53 7.78 -26.17
CA PRO A 446 0.39 9.20 -25.81
C PRO A 446 -0.45 9.44 -24.54
N ALA A 447 -1.51 8.65 -24.36
CA ALA A 447 -2.39 8.74 -23.19
C ALA A 447 -1.68 8.37 -21.88
N GLN A 448 -0.66 7.52 -21.92
CA GLN A 448 0.11 7.10 -20.74
C GLN A 448 1.16 8.14 -20.30
N ARG A 449 1.38 9.17 -21.11
CA ARG A 449 2.31 10.27 -20.83
C ARG A 449 1.66 11.48 -20.17
N ILE A 450 0.36 11.43 -19.96
CA ILE A 450 -0.44 12.51 -19.35
C ILE A 450 -1.06 11.98 -18.05
N PRO A 451 -0.75 12.58 -16.89
CA PRO A 451 -1.38 12.20 -15.65
C PRO A 451 -2.89 12.31 -15.72
N GLU A 452 -3.59 11.35 -15.15
CA GLU A 452 -5.05 11.34 -15.12
C GLU A 452 -5.57 11.60 -13.71
N ILE A 453 -6.62 12.41 -13.60
CA ILE A 453 -7.42 12.54 -12.38
C ILE A 453 -8.74 11.84 -12.61
N ILE A 454 -8.99 10.80 -11.84
CA ILE A 454 -10.30 10.14 -11.81
C ILE A 454 -11.22 10.98 -10.93
N ILE A 455 -12.35 11.39 -11.49
CA ILE A 455 -13.37 12.22 -10.84
C ILE A 455 -14.61 11.36 -10.66
N ASP A 456 -15.05 11.19 -9.42
CA ASP A 456 -16.19 10.33 -9.09
C ASP A 456 -17.51 10.95 -9.57
N ALA A 457 -17.67 12.27 -9.44
CA ALA A 457 -18.91 12.93 -9.86
C ALA A 457 -18.75 14.44 -10.05
N GLU A 458 -19.67 15.02 -10.84
CA GLU A 458 -19.91 16.46 -10.87
C GLU A 458 -20.85 16.88 -9.74
N ILE A 459 -20.55 18.01 -9.08
CA ILE A 459 -21.35 18.54 -7.97
C ILE A 459 -21.45 20.06 -8.05
N ARG A 460 -22.59 20.61 -7.66
CA ARG A 460 -22.76 22.06 -7.51
C ARG A 460 -22.48 22.48 -6.06
N PHE A 461 -21.97 23.68 -5.85
CA PHE A 461 -21.69 24.17 -4.50
C PHE A 461 -22.91 24.17 -3.58
N GLN A 462 -24.12 24.41 -4.12
CA GLN A 462 -25.36 24.35 -3.35
C GLN A 462 -25.68 22.95 -2.81
N ASP A 463 -25.13 21.91 -3.40
CA ASP A 463 -25.36 20.53 -3.00
C ASP A 463 -24.32 20.05 -1.96
N ILE A 464 -23.28 20.86 -1.71
CA ILE A 464 -22.26 20.60 -0.69
C ILE A 464 -22.78 21.06 0.69
N THR A 465 -23.24 20.12 1.46
CA THR A 465 -23.84 20.36 2.79
C THR A 465 -23.10 19.57 3.89
N PRO A 466 -23.23 19.97 5.15
CA PRO A 466 -22.73 19.16 6.28
C PRO A 466 -23.29 17.73 6.27
N ALA A 467 -24.54 17.53 5.85
CA ALA A 467 -25.14 16.20 5.75
C ALA A 467 -24.45 15.33 4.69
N LEU A 468 -24.14 15.91 3.51
CA LEU A 468 -23.37 15.21 2.48
C LEU A 468 -21.98 14.83 3.00
N TYR A 469 -21.28 15.75 3.65
CA TYR A 469 -19.96 15.48 4.20
C TYR A 469 -20.01 14.37 5.26
N ASN A 470 -21.02 14.37 6.15
CA ASN A 470 -21.19 13.32 7.15
C ASN A 470 -21.41 11.91 6.52
N ILE A 471 -22.08 11.82 5.35
CA ILE A 471 -22.19 10.55 4.65
C ILE A 471 -20.83 10.15 4.06
N ILE A 472 -20.08 11.09 3.50
CA ILE A 472 -18.73 10.82 2.98
C ILE A 472 -17.81 10.30 4.07
N THR A 473 -17.83 10.86 5.28
CA THR A 473 -17.02 10.37 6.40
C THR A 473 -17.39 8.96 6.82
N GLN A 474 -18.66 8.57 6.70
CA GLN A 474 -19.10 7.18 6.96
C GLN A 474 -18.62 6.17 5.91
N MET A 475 -18.10 6.64 4.77
CA MET A 475 -17.46 5.77 3.78
C MET A 475 -16.03 5.36 4.19
N GLU A 476 -15.45 5.92 5.23
CA GLU A 476 -14.15 5.50 5.76
C GLU A 476 -14.19 4.05 6.27
N PRO A 477 -13.01 3.36 6.26
CA PRO A 477 -11.67 3.81 5.88
C PRO A 477 -11.49 3.95 4.36
N PHE A 478 -10.76 5.02 3.96
CA PHE A 478 -10.42 5.25 2.57
C PHE A 478 -9.07 4.61 2.21
N GLY A 479 -8.98 4.07 0.99
CA GLY A 479 -7.80 3.45 0.42
C GLY A 479 -8.09 2.92 -0.99
N PRO A 480 -7.24 2.08 -1.59
CA PRO A 480 -7.45 1.55 -2.94
C PRO A 480 -8.87 1.00 -3.11
N GLU A 481 -9.48 1.24 -4.28
CA GLU A 481 -10.88 0.93 -4.64
C GLU A 481 -11.96 1.58 -3.76
N ASN A 482 -11.57 2.25 -2.68
CA ASN A 482 -12.45 3.09 -1.86
C ASN A 482 -11.77 4.42 -1.52
N MET A 483 -11.26 5.14 -2.51
CA MET A 483 -10.64 6.45 -2.30
C MET A 483 -11.64 7.49 -1.84
N ARG A 484 -11.16 8.53 -1.12
CA ARG A 484 -12.02 9.69 -0.79
C ARG A 484 -12.60 10.27 -2.07
N PRO A 485 -13.92 10.51 -2.15
CA PRO A 485 -14.57 11.01 -3.36
C PRO A 485 -13.95 12.30 -3.90
N VAL A 486 -13.68 12.31 -5.20
CA VAL A 486 -13.17 13.45 -5.96
C VAL A 486 -14.32 14.04 -6.78
N PHE A 487 -14.54 15.33 -6.63
CA PHE A 487 -15.62 16.06 -7.29
C PHE A 487 -15.09 17.07 -8.28
N VAL A 488 -15.89 17.39 -9.30
CA VAL A 488 -15.71 18.56 -10.14
C VAL A 488 -16.87 19.52 -9.99
N ALA A 489 -16.59 20.80 -9.81
CA ALA A 489 -17.58 21.86 -9.93
C ALA A 489 -17.27 22.71 -11.16
N ARG A 490 -18.29 22.95 -11.99
CA ARG A 490 -18.19 23.72 -13.23
C ARG A 490 -18.51 25.18 -13.01
N LYS A 491 -17.92 26.06 -13.85
CA LYS A 491 -18.23 27.49 -13.90
C LYS A 491 -18.13 28.16 -12.52
N VAL A 492 -17.04 27.89 -11.83
CA VAL A 492 -16.69 28.53 -10.57
C VAL A 492 -15.97 29.86 -10.86
N SER A 493 -16.11 30.85 -9.99
CA SER A 493 -15.43 32.14 -10.11
C SER A 493 -14.64 32.43 -8.83
N ASP A 494 -13.53 33.12 -8.96
CA ASP A 494 -12.83 33.69 -7.82
C ASP A 494 -13.63 34.84 -7.20
N THR A 495 -13.53 35.00 -5.88
CA THR A 495 -14.15 36.14 -5.17
C THR A 495 -13.23 37.36 -5.08
N GLY A 496 -11.98 37.25 -5.54
CA GLY A 496 -10.93 38.26 -5.39
C GLY A 496 -10.12 38.14 -4.08
N PHE A 497 -10.43 37.14 -3.25
CA PHE A 497 -9.73 36.89 -1.96
C PHE A 497 -8.82 35.67 -2.00
N SER A 498 -8.71 34.98 -3.13
CA SER A 498 -7.76 33.90 -3.32
C SER A 498 -6.33 34.43 -3.37
N LYS A 499 -5.37 33.69 -2.83
CA LYS A 499 -3.97 34.11 -2.77
C LYS A 499 -2.99 32.95 -2.69
N ILE A 500 -1.77 33.22 -3.17
CA ILE A 500 -0.64 32.33 -2.99
C ILE A 500 -0.19 32.37 -1.52
N VAL A 501 0.09 31.21 -0.93
CA VAL A 501 0.59 31.04 0.43
C VAL A 501 1.83 30.16 0.41
N LYS A 502 2.85 30.52 1.22
CA LYS A 502 4.16 29.83 1.25
C LYS A 502 4.75 29.59 -0.15
N GLU A 503 4.62 30.57 -1.05
CA GLU A 503 5.14 30.60 -2.42
C GLU A 503 4.64 29.47 -3.37
N GLN A 504 4.24 28.34 -2.85
CA GLN A 504 3.92 27.13 -3.60
C GLN A 504 2.43 26.74 -3.56
N HIS A 505 1.72 27.17 -2.54
CA HIS A 505 0.34 26.73 -2.31
C HIS A 505 -0.64 27.83 -2.68
N LEU A 506 -1.90 27.45 -2.94
CA LEU A 506 -2.95 28.37 -3.31
C LEU A 506 -4.11 28.25 -2.33
N ARG A 507 -4.38 29.35 -1.60
CA ARG A 507 -5.61 29.49 -0.81
C ARG A 507 -6.71 30.01 -1.69
N PHE A 508 -7.79 29.27 -1.78
CA PHE A 508 -8.97 29.56 -2.59
C PHE A 508 -10.05 30.25 -1.74
N VAL A 509 -10.69 31.26 -2.32
CA VAL A 509 -11.98 31.78 -1.85
C VAL A 509 -12.84 31.94 -3.10
N VAL A 510 -13.64 30.94 -3.40
CA VAL A 510 -14.33 30.75 -4.67
C VAL A 510 -15.84 30.68 -4.49
N LYS A 511 -16.58 31.02 -5.55
CA LYS A 511 -18.04 31.00 -5.54
C LYS A 511 -18.62 30.33 -6.79
N GLN A 512 -19.80 29.74 -6.63
CA GLN A 512 -20.68 29.29 -7.72
C GLN A 512 -22.08 29.82 -7.41
N GLY A 513 -22.56 30.75 -8.24
CA GLY A 513 -23.78 31.49 -7.93
C GLY A 513 -23.65 32.32 -6.65
N LYS A 514 -24.51 32.04 -5.67
CA LYS A 514 -24.53 32.74 -4.37
C LYS A 514 -23.73 32.00 -3.26
N ILE A 515 -23.26 30.79 -3.53
CA ILE A 515 -22.59 29.94 -2.54
C ILE A 515 -21.08 30.09 -2.69
N SER A 516 -20.37 30.30 -1.57
CA SER A 516 -18.93 30.44 -1.54
C SER A 516 -18.29 29.37 -0.63
N PHE A 517 -17.10 28.92 -1.04
CA PHE A 517 -16.26 28.04 -0.23
C PHE A 517 -14.83 28.55 -0.16
N THR A 518 -14.21 28.29 0.99
CA THR A 518 -12.75 28.36 1.12
C THR A 518 -12.13 27.02 0.71
N GLY A 519 -10.88 27.05 0.30
CA GLY A 519 -10.15 25.85 -0.07
C GLY A 519 -8.65 26.03 0.01
N ILE A 520 -7.93 24.92 -0.07
CA ILE A 520 -6.48 24.86 -0.16
C ILE A 520 -6.04 23.93 -1.27
N GLY A 521 -5.12 24.37 -2.10
CA GLY A 521 -4.44 23.54 -3.10
C GLY A 521 -2.94 23.55 -2.87
N PHE A 522 -2.39 22.40 -2.56
CA PHE A 522 -0.95 22.26 -2.32
C PHE A 522 -0.21 22.22 -3.66
N ASN A 523 0.89 22.98 -3.76
CA ASN A 523 1.74 23.09 -4.95
C ASN A 523 1.01 23.55 -6.22
N LEU A 524 -0.08 24.32 -6.06
CA LEU A 524 -0.90 24.83 -7.16
C LEU A 524 -0.71 26.33 -7.47
N ALA A 525 0.30 26.98 -6.89
CA ALA A 525 0.55 28.41 -7.12
C ALA A 525 0.67 28.77 -8.61
N HIS A 526 1.21 27.86 -9.43
CA HIS A 526 1.35 28.04 -10.89
C HIS A 526 0.01 28.16 -11.65
N LEU A 527 -1.11 27.75 -11.03
CA LEU A 527 -2.46 27.87 -11.61
C LEU A 527 -3.18 29.16 -11.22
N PHE A 528 -2.60 30.00 -10.36
CA PHE A 528 -3.19 31.25 -9.92
C PHE A 528 -3.58 32.21 -11.07
N PRO A 529 -2.80 32.34 -12.17
CA PRO A 529 -3.17 33.18 -13.30
C PRO A 529 -4.52 32.82 -13.94
N ILE A 530 -4.95 31.55 -13.90
CA ILE A 530 -6.28 31.14 -14.40
C ILE A 530 -7.38 31.78 -13.58
N MET A 531 -7.21 31.89 -12.27
CA MET A 531 -8.20 32.49 -11.37
C MET A 531 -8.27 34.00 -11.53
N GLN A 532 -7.14 34.65 -11.86
CA GLN A 532 -7.07 36.10 -12.06
C GLN A 532 -7.67 36.56 -13.38
N SER A 533 -7.96 35.66 -14.32
CA SER A 533 -8.43 36.00 -15.66
C SER A 533 -9.87 36.52 -15.72
N SER A 534 -10.58 36.64 -14.60
CA SER A 534 -11.99 37.01 -14.51
C SER A 534 -12.96 36.07 -15.24
N GLU A 535 -12.44 35.05 -15.90
CA GLU A 535 -13.24 34.02 -16.57
C GLU A 535 -13.65 32.93 -15.57
N ALA A 536 -14.76 32.26 -15.82
CA ALA A 536 -15.13 31.10 -15.04
C ALA A 536 -14.16 29.93 -15.29
N PHE A 537 -13.91 29.15 -14.27
CA PHE A 537 -13.07 27.96 -14.33
C PHE A 537 -13.76 26.76 -13.69
N ASP A 538 -13.31 25.58 -14.04
CA ASP A 538 -13.76 24.33 -13.45
C ASP A 538 -12.75 23.89 -12.38
N LEU A 539 -13.25 23.35 -11.28
CA LEU A 539 -12.47 23.04 -10.09
C LEU A 539 -12.62 21.58 -9.69
N VAL A 540 -11.51 20.85 -9.57
CA VAL A 540 -11.46 19.47 -9.04
C VAL A 540 -10.98 19.47 -7.62
N PHE A 541 -11.71 18.80 -6.72
CA PHE A 541 -11.46 18.85 -5.29
C PHE A 541 -12.03 17.63 -4.55
N THR A 542 -11.54 17.41 -3.34
CA THR A 542 -12.19 16.60 -2.31
C THR A 542 -12.74 17.51 -1.21
N LEU A 543 -13.69 17.01 -0.43
CA LEU A 543 -14.23 17.73 0.74
C LEU A 543 -13.42 17.38 1.97
N ASP A 544 -13.14 18.41 2.78
CA ASP A 544 -12.42 18.28 4.04
C ASP A 544 -13.02 19.22 5.11
N LEU A 545 -12.67 19.02 6.36
CA LEU A 545 -12.98 19.93 7.45
C LEU A 545 -11.72 20.71 7.86
N ASN A 546 -11.83 22.02 7.83
CA ASN A 546 -10.85 22.88 8.47
C ASN A 546 -11.31 23.19 9.90
N GLU A 547 -10.47 22.90 10.86
CA GLU A 547 -10.70 23.24 12.27
C GLU A 547 -9.79 24.39 12.67
N TRP A 548 -10.38 25.53 13.00
CA TRP A 548 -9.66 26.72 13.43
C TRP A 548 -10.36 27.30 14.65
N ASN A 549 -9.64 27.49 15.75
CA ASN A 549 -10.16 28.00 17.04
C ASN A 549 -11.38 27.22 17.56
N GLY A 550 -11.44 25.90 17.33
CA GLY A 550 -12.58 25.08 17.75
C GLY A 550 -13.78 25.08 16.79
N GLU A 551 -13.80 25.96 15.81
CA GLU A 551 -14.84 25.96 14.78
C GLU A 551 -14.46 25.03 13.61
N LYS A 552 -15.40 24.17 13.19
CA LYS A 552 -15.26 23.25 12.06
C LYS A 552 -16.00 23.81 10.86
N GLN A 553 -15.28 24.09 9.79
CA GLN A 553 -15.85 24.57 8.54
C GLN A 553 -15.50 23.65 7.37
N LEU A 554 -16.49 23.34 6.53
CA LEU A 554 -16.25 22.61 5.28
C LEU A 554 -15.35 23.45 4.37
N GLN A 555 -14.31 22.82 3.85
CA GLN A 555 -13.40 23.41 2.86
C GLN A 555 -13.14 22.48 1.70
N LEU A 556 -12.71 23.05 0.58
CA LEU A 556 -12.31 22.33 -0.61
C LEU A 556 -10.80 22.02 -0.53
N LYS A 557 -10.42 20.76 -0.59
CA LYS A 557 -9.03 20.38 -0.84
C LYS A 557 -8.87 20.25 -2.35
N VAL A 558 -8.35 21.30 -2.95
CA VAL A 558 -8.26 21.43 -4.42
C VAL A 558 -7.12 20.58 -4.97
N ILE A 559 -7.39 19.84 -6.03
CA ILE A 559 -6.46 18.95 -6.73
C ILE A 559 -5.99 19.57 -8.06
N ASP A 560 -6.89 20.25 -8.77
CA ASP A 560 -6.59 20.86 -10.05
C ASP A 560 -7.67 21.89 -10.44
N LEU A 561 -7.36 22.75 -11.39
CA LEU A 561 -8.33 23.65 -12.01
C LEU A 561 -8.00 23.91 -13.48
N LYS A 562 -9.04 24.18 -14.30
CA LYS A 562 -8.93 24.52 -15.72
C LYS A 562 -9.91 25.62 -16.07
N LYS A 563 -9.62 26.40 -17.11
CA LYS A 563 -10.64 27.30 -17.69
C LYS A 563 -11.89 26.49 -18.07
N SER A 564 -13.06 27.04 -17.80
CA SER A 564 -14.31 26.41 -18.24
C SER A 564 -14.37 26.44 -19.77
N ALA A 565 -14.78 25.31 -20.36
CA ALA A 565 -14.97 25.19 -21.82
C ALA A 565 -16.24 25.95 -22.28
#